data_2600236381da39619d399ca252b12dd1
#
_entry.id   2600236381da39619d399ca252b12dd1
#
_cell.length_a   1.000
_cell.length_b   1.000
_cell.length_c   1.000
_cell.angle_alpha   90.00
_cell.angle_beta   90.00
_cell.angle_gamma   90.00
#
_symmetry.space_group_name_H-M   'P 1'
#
loop_
_entity.id
_entity.type
_entity.pdbx_description
1 polymer ?
#
loop_
_entity_poly.entity_id
_entity_poly.type
_entity_poly.pdbx_seq_one_letter_code
_entity_poly.pdbx_strand_id
1 'polypeptide(L)'
;MDRPLLVSSLISYAARSHAGTDVVSVDSAGVTTRSSWGKVAERARLVSGALVADGIGSGDRVATIACNDHRHLEAYYGITGVGAVLHTVNPRLHEDQLAFILNDAADSVVLVDQSFVDIAARLAPRTPTVRRWVVLGRLDAPAGLPGEIAYEDWIAAAPGPAAWPDFDERAAATLCYTSGTTGNPKGVLQSHRSIVLQTWATCTGDGHDVHSGHAVLGTVPMFHVNGWALPFATAMSGAKLVLPGPDLSPEAIVNLIEAEDITFSAGVPTIWLGVVQYLQETGRNVPSLQKVAVGGSAAPRVLIDTLEDNYGVTVSHVWGMTEMTQGTSGRFTHRVDRASRDAQRDRQAKAGREMYGIELRVVDAAGNVLPHDGRSVGEIQARGPWMCGAYYLGELADPGAFADSFVDGTDGGWLRTGDVGALDAEGYLTLTDRSKDVIKSGGEWISSIELENAALVAPDVTAAAVIGLPHERWGERPLLIVELAAGATLDASAVLDAIRPRVASWWLPDDIVVANEIPLTGTGKIDKKLLRTRYAGHAWSGT
;
A
#
# COMPACT_ATOMS: atom_id res chain seq x y z
N MET A 1 -35.28 -1.69 0.86
CA MET A 1 -34.91 -1.21 -0.49
C MET A 1 -33.57 -1.87 -0.81
N ASP A 2 -33.56 -2.74 -1.80
CA ASP A 2 -32.39 -3.53 -2.17
C ASP A 2 -31.65 -2.82 -3.31
N ARG A 3 -30.66 -2.02 -2.95
CA ARG A 3 -29.76 -1.39 -3.90
C ARG A 3 -28.34 -1.88 -3.66
N PRO A 4 -27.68 -2.49 -4.66
CA PRO A 4 -26.36 -3.08 -4.46
C PRO A 4 -25.29 -2.03 -4.21
N LEU A 5 -24.29 -2.39 -3.39
CA LEU A 5 -23.11 -1.57 -3.11
C LEU A 5 -22.07 -1.76 -4.22
N LEU A 6 -22.21 -0.99 -5.30
CA LEU A 6 -21.32 -1.07 -6.46
C LEU A 6 -20.30 0.08 -6.48
N VAL A 7 -19.09 -0.20 -6.93
CA VAL A 7 -18.01 0.80 -7.11
C VAL A 7 -18.48 1.93 -8.03
N SER A 8 -19.26 1.61 -9.07
CA SER A 8 -19.86 2.59 -9.98
C SER A 8 -20.77 3.61 -9.28
N SER A 9 -21.33 3.26 -8.11
CA SER A 9 -22.16 4.19 -7.32
C SER A 9 -21.36 5.36 -6.74
N LEU A 10 -20.08 5.15 -6.42
CA LEU A 10 -19.18 6.16 -5.86
C LEU A 10 -18.95 7.30 -6.84
N ILE A 11 -18.51 6.96 -8.04
CA ILE A 11 -18.26 7.98 -9.09
C ILE A 11 -19.55 8.60 -9.62
N SER A 12 -20.65 7.83 -9.65
CA SER A 12 -21.96 8.36 -10.00
C SER A 12 -22.47 9.39 -8.98
N TYR A 13 -22.20 9.18 -7.70
CA TYR A 13 -22.46 10.16 -6.65
C TYR A 13 -21.58 11.39 -6.82
N ALA A 14 -20.27 11.22 -7.00
CA ALA A 14 -19.35 12.33 -7.22
C ALA A 14 -19.76 13.20 -8.43
N ALA A 15 -20.11 12.56 -9.55
CA ALA A 15 -20.57 13.28 -10.75
C ALA A 15 -21.88 14.03 -10.56
N ARG A 16 -22.78 13.55 -9.70
CA ARG A 16 -24.06 14.21 -9.43
C ARG A 16 -23.94 15.33 -8.39
N SER A 17 -23.18 15.10 -7.32
CA SER A 17 -23.17 15.96 -6.14
C SER A 17 -21.91 16.85 -6.05
N HIS A 18 -20.84 16.48 -6.73
CA HIS A 18 -19.51 17.12 -6.69
C HIS A 18 -18.89 17.25 -8.08
N ALA A 19 -19.73 17.41 -9.13
CA ALA A 19 -19.28 17.39 -10.53
C ALA A 19 -18.13 18.37 -10.82
N GLY A 20 -18.12 19.54 -10.18
CA GLY A 20 -17.14 20.60 -10.38
C GLY A 20 -15.89 20.50 -9.48
N THR A 21 -15.83 19.54 -8.54
CA THR A 21 -14.65 19.39 -7.69
C THR A 21 -13.48 18.86 -8.51
N ASP A 22 -12.31 19.47 -8.32
CA ASP A 22 -11.11 19.21 -9.11
C ASP A 22 -10.57 17.80 -8.90
N VAL A 23 -10.13 17.20 -10.01
CA VAL A 23 -9.22 16.09 -10.09
C VAL A 23 -8.01 16.53 -10.89
N VAL A 24 -6.87 16.66 -10.23
CA VAL A 24 -5.62 17.12 -10.84
C VAL A 24 -4.70 15.91 -11.00
N SER A 25 -4.01 15.79 -12.11
CA SER A 25 -3.02 14.73 -12.29
C SER A 25 -1.79 15.22 -13.04
N VAL A 26 -0.64 14.68 -12.69
CA VAL A 26 0.60 14.79 -13.45
C VAL A 26 0.80 13.49 -14.21
N ASP A 27 1.08 13.55 -15.51
CA ASP A 27 1.35 12.34 -16.29
C ASP A 27 2.85 12.01 -16.34
N SER A 28 3.19 10.91 -17.01
CA SER A 28 4.58 10.44 -17.16
C SER A 28 5.47 11.37 -17.98
N ALA A 29 4.89 12.34 -18.70
CA ALA A 29 5.62 13.42 -19.38
C ALA A 29 5.78 14.68 -18.52
N GLY A 30 5.30 14.67 -17.27
CA GLY A 30 5.30 15.81 -16.36
C GLY A 30 4.21 16.87 -16.67
N VAL A 31 3.24 16.54 -17.52
CA VAL A 31 2.16 17.46 -17.88
C VAL A 31 1.05 17.41 -16.84
N THR A 32 0.73 18.57 -16.27
CA THR A 32 -0.39 18.68 -15.34
C THR A 32 -1.72 18.81 -16.10
N THR A 33 -2.64 17.88 -15.85
CA THR A 33 -4.02 17.92 -16.35
C THR A 33 -4.97 18.27 -15.22
N ARG A 34 -5.84 19.27 -15.45
CA ARG A 34 -6.93 19.61 -14.53
C ARG A 34 -8.25 19.10 -15.09
N SER A 35 -8.93 18.30 -14.33
CA SER A 35 -10.21 17.69 -14.64
C SER A 35 -11.17 17.89 -13.46
N SER A 36 -12.31 17.19 -13.48
CA SER A 36 -13.26 17.21 -12.37
C SER A 36 -13.94 15.86 -12.24
N TRP A 37 -14.61 15.60 -11.11
CA TRP A 37 -15.35 14.36 -10.92
C TRP A 37 -16.41 14.11 -11.99
N GLY A 38 -17.07 15.17 -12.47
CA GLY A 38 -18.00 15.05 -13.59
C GLY A 38 -17.33 14.56 -14.87
N LYS A 39 -16.16 15.10 -15.18
CA LYS A 39 -15.40 14.70 -16.37
C LYS A 39 -14.81 13.29 -16.26
N VAL A 40 -14.27 12.94 -15.09
CA VAL A 40 -13.79 11.56 -14.81
C VAL A 40 -14.94 10.55 -15.03
N ALA A 41 -16.13 10.83 -14.51
CA ALA A 41 -17.28 9.94 -14.69
C ALA A 41 -17.71 9.79 -16.15
N GLU A 42 -17.72 10.89 -16.90
CA GLU A 42 -18.01 10.87 -18.34
C GLU A 42 -17.01 9.99 -19.09
N ARG A 43 -15.72 10.21 -18.86
CA ARG A 43 -14.64 9.49 -19.54
C ARG A 43 -14.57 8.02 -19.11
N ALA A 44 -14.83 7.71 -17.84
CA ALA A 44 -14.94 6.32 -17.36
C ALA A 44 -16.04 5.54 -18.09
N ARG A 45 -17.17 6.20 -18.44
CA ARG A 45 -18.22 5.56 -19.25
C ARG A 45 -17.79 5.33 -20.71
N LEU A 46 -16.92 6.19 -21.25
CA LEU A 46 -16.32 5.94 -22.59
C LEU A 46 -15.34 4.76 -22.53
N VAL A 47 -14.53 4.64 -21.48
CA VAL A 47 -13.70 3.46 -21.22
C VAL A 47 -14.57 2.20 -21.20
N SER A 48 -15.69 2.24 -20.48
CA SER A 48 -16.65 1.13 -20.44
C SER A 48 -17.19 0.79 -21.83
N GLY A 49 -17.51 1.81 -22.64
CA GLY A 49 -17.96 1.60 -24.02
C GLY A 49 -16.91 0.93 -24.90
N ALA A 50 -15.65 1.34 -24.78
CA ALA A 50 -14.53 0.76 -25.50
C ALA A 50 -14.26 -0.70 -25.08
N LEU A 51 -14.33 -0.98 -23.77
CA LEU A 51 -14.21 -2.35 -23.24
C LEU A 51 -15.30 -3.27 -23.78
N VAL A 52 -16.57 -2.82 -23.75
CA VAL A 52 -17.69 -3.60 -24.31
C VAL A 52 -17.51 -3.84 -25.82
N ALA A 53 -17.02 -2.85 -26.57
CA ALA A 53 -16.71 -3.02 -27.99
C ALA A 53 -15.57 -4.03 -28.23
N ASP A 54 -14.60 -4.11 -27.31
CA ASP A 54 -13.56 -5.14 -27.31
C ASP A 54 -14.05 -6.50 -26.78
N GLY A 55 -15.34 -6.64 -26.44
CA GLY A 55 -15.97 -7.87 -25.98
C GLY A 55 -15.68 -8.21 -24.52
N ILE A 56 -15.36 -7.20 -23.69
CA ILE A 56 -15.18 -7.34 -22.24
C ILE A 56 -16.54 -7.21 -21.55
N GLY A 57 -16.81 -8.15 -20.65
CA GLY A 57 -18.03 -8.20 -19.85
C GLY A 57 -17.78 -8.52 -18.39
N SER A 58 -18.86 -8.86 -17.68
CA SER A 58 -18.81 -9.17 -16.25
C SER A 58 -17.90 -10.36 -15.96
N GLY A 59 -16.99 -10.21 -15.01
CA GLY A 59 -16.04 -11.24 -14.57
C GLY A 59 -14.77 -11.33 -15.41
N ASP A 60 -14.68 -10.67 -16.57
CA ASP A 60 -13.41 -10.60 -17.32
C ASP A 60 -12.39 -9.73 -16.57
N ARG A 61 -11.12 -10.11 -16.67
CA ARG A 61 -10.03 -9.35 -16.03
C ARG A 61 -9.41 -8.42 -17.06
N VAL A 62 -9.21 -7.18 -16.62
CA VAL A 62 -8.54 -6.13 -17.40
C VAL A 62 -7.38 -5.59 -16.57
N ALA A 63 -6.16 -5.82 -17.06
CA ALA A 63 -4.98 -5.38 -16.34
C ALA A 63 -4.65 -3.90 -16.57
N THR A 64 -4.07 -3.26 -15.54
CA THR A 64 -3.48 -1.94 -15.63
C THR A 64 -2.04 -1.98 -15.15
N ILE A 65 -1.09 -1.54 -15.97
CA ILE A 65 0.33 -1.36 -15.63
C ILE A 65 0.58 0.15 -15.70
N ALA A 66 0.22 0.88 -14.65
CA ALA A 66 0.11 2.34 -14.75
C ALA A 66 0.52 3.09 -13.48
N CYS A 67 0.95 4.34 -13.66
CA CYS A 67 1.17 5.31 -12.59
C CYS A 67 -0.17 5.92 -12.10
N ASN A 68 -0.05 6.80 -11.08
CA ASN A 68 -1.22 7.49 -10.54
C ASN A 68 -1.55 8.71 -11.41
N ASP A 69 -2.38 8.53 -12.44
CA ASP A 69 -2.88 9.61 -13.28
C ASP A 69 -4.40 9.51 -13.51
N HIS A 70 -4.98 10.52 -14.17
CA HIS A 70 -6.42 10.57 -14.44
C HIS A 70 -6.91 9.45 -15.35
N ARG A 71 -6.11 8.96 -16.32
CA ARG A 71 -6.49 7.88 -17.23
C ARG A 71 -6.59 6.55 -16.48
N HIS A 72 -5.66 6.31 -15.55
CA HIS A 72 -5.73 5.16 -14.66
C HIS A 72 -6.97 5.24 -13.74
N LEU A 73 -7.29 6.43 -13.22
CA LEU A 73 -8.50 6.65 -12.41
C LEU A 73 -9.78 6.42 -13.23
N GLU A 74 -9.83 6.88 -14.48
CA GLU A 74 -10.93 6.63 -15.41
C GLU A 74 -11.11 5.12 -15.68
N ALA A 75 -9.99 4.39 -15.84
CA ALA A 75 -9.98 2.94 -15.99
C ALA A 75 -10.53 2.22 -14.76
N TYR A 76 -10.22 2.67 -13.53
CA TYR A 76 -10.77 2.11 -12.29
C TYR A 76 -12.28 2.00 -12.34
N TYR A 77 -12.94 3.09 -12.69
CA TYR A 77 -14.39 3.16 -12.75
C TYR A 77 -14.97 2.58 -14.02
N GLY A 78 -14.24 2.71 -15.13
CA GLY A 78 -14.69 2.18 -16.42
C GLY A 78 -14.72 0.66 -16.45
N ILE A 79 -13.69 0.00 -15.92
CA ILE A 79 -13.60 -1.46 -15.83
C ILE A 79 -14.63 -2.00 -14.85
N THR A 80 -14.62 -1.50 -13.62
CA THR A 80 -15.55 -1.99 -12.58
C THR A 80 -17.00 -1.65 -12.88
N GLY A 81 -17.25 -0.61 -13.64
CA GLY A 81 -18.62 -0.17 -14.01
C GLY A 81 -19.38 -1.16 -14.87
N VAL A 82 -18.71 -1.92 -15.72
CA VAL A 82 -19.32 -2.99 -16.54
C VAL A 82 -19.30 -4.36 -15.85
N GLY A 83 -18.84 -4.42 -14.59
CA GLY A 83 -18.71 -5.67 -13.83
C GLY A 83 -17.46 -6.48 -14.18
N ALA A 84 -16.54 -5.93 -14.97
CA ALA A 84 -15.23 -6.50 -15.18
C ALA A 84 -14.32 -6.29 -13.95
N VAL A 85 -13.30 -7.10 -13.80
CA VAL A 85 -12.37 -7.08 -12.68
C VAL A 85 -11.15 -6.23 -13.04
N LEU A 86 -10.92 -5.16 -12.28
CA LEU A 86 -9.74 -4.33 -12.41
C LEU A 86 -8.53 -5.06 -11.81
N HIS A 87 -7.63 -5.56 -12.65
CA HIS A 87 -6.38 -6.17 -12.23
C HIS A 87 -5.27 -5.13 -12.20
N THR A 88 -4.92 -4.63 -11.02
CA THR A 88 -3.84 -3.64 -10.89
C THR A 88 -2.50 -4.35 -10.72
N VAL A 89 -1.59 -4.10 -11.66
CA VAL A 89 -0.29 -4.79 -11.77
C VAL A 89 0.84 -3.86 -11.34
N ASN A 90 1.68 -4.33 -10.43
CA ASN A 90 2.86 -3.59 -10.00
C ASN A 90 3.98 -3.68 -11.06
N PRO A 91 4.33 -2.58 -11.75
CA PRO A 91 5.33 -2.58 -12.82
C PRO A 91 6.76 -2.84 -12.35
N ARG A 92 7.00 -2.79 -11.05
CA ARG A 92 8.33 -2.99 -10.44
C ARG A 92 8.63 -4.46 -10.12
N LEU A 93 7.73 -5.38 -10.43
CA LEU A 93 7.98 -6.82 -10.30
C LEU A 93 8.95 -7.29 -11.38
N HIS A 94 9.62 -8.42 -11.13
CA HIS A 94 10.43 -9.08 -12.15
C HIS A 94 9.57 -9.51 -13.33
N GLU A 95 10.11 -9.47 -14.55
CA GLU A 95 9.36 -9.79 -15.78
C GLU A 95 8.72 -11.19 -15.75
N ASP A 96 9.37 -12.19 -15.14
CA ASP A 96 8.78 -13.51 -14.98
C ASP A 96 7.54 -13.51 -14.10
N GLN A 97 7.53 -12.68 -13.04
CA GLN A 97 6.37 -12.52 -12.18
C GLN A 97 5.25 -11.75 -12.89
N LEU A 98 5.61 -10.72 -13.69
CA LEU A 98 4.65 -9.98 -14.50
C LEU A 98 3.97 -10.89 -15.54
N ALA A 99 4.76 -11.70 -16.26
CA ALA A 99 4.22 -12.67 -17.19
C ALA A 99 3.34 -13.72 -16.49
N PHE A 100 3.77 -14.20 -15.31
CA PHE A 100 2.99 -15.15 -14.54
C PHE A 100 1.61 -14.58 -14.16
N ILE A 101 1.55 -13.39 -13.53
CA ILE A 101 0.28 -12.83 -13.02
C ILE A 101 -0.69 -12.47 -14.14
N LEU A 102 -0.19 -12.00 -15.30
CA LEU A 102 -1.04 -11.71 -16.47
C LEU A 102 -1.65 -12.97 -17.06
N ASN A 103 -0.88 -14.07 -17.12
CA ASN A 103 -1.36 -15.36 -17.59
C ASN A 103 -2.27 -16.06 -16.58
N ASP A 104 -1.92 -16.02 -15.28
CA ASP A 104 -2.72 -16.62 -14.21
C ASP A 104 -4.10 -15.92 -14.09
N ALA A 105 -4.13 -14.61 -14.24
CA ALA A 105 -5.37 -13.83 -14.32
C ALA A 105 -6.11 -14.03 -15.66
N ALA A 106 -5.45 -14.57 -16.68
CA ALA A 106 -5.97 -14.64 -18.05
C ALA A 106 -6.45 -13.28 -18.57
N ASP A 107 -5.66 -12.23 -18.32
CA ASP A 107 -5.99 -10.89 -18.79
C ASP A 107 -6.10 -10.85 -20.32
N SER A 108 -7.13 -10.22 -20.85
CA SER A 108 -7.37 -10.11 -22.30
C SER A 108 -7.13 -8.71 -22.87
N VAL A 109 -7.19 -7.69 -22.00
CA VAL A 109 -6.87 -6.29 -22.30
C VAL A 109 -5.92 -5.78 -21.23
N VAL A 110 -4.87 -5.08 -21.63
CA VAL A 110 -3.93 -4.41 -20.73
C VAL A 110 -3.87 -2.93 -21.07
N LEU A 111 -4.12 -2.08 -20.08
CA LEU A 111 -3.87 -0.64 -20.14
C LEU A 111 -2.49 -0.38 -19.57
N VAL A 112 -1.59 0.16 -20.37
CA VAL A 112 -0.18 0.36 -20.00
C VAL A 112 0.21 1.82 -20.09
N ASP A 113 0.79 2.37 -19.00
CA ASP A 113 1.36 3.73 -19.03
C ASP A 113 2.52 3.81 -20.02
N GLN A 114 2.63 4.95 -20.70
CA GLN A 114 3.67 5.21 -21.68
C GLN A 114 5.08 4.93 -21.13
N SER A 115 5.32 5.17 -19.85
CA SER A 115 6.61 4.90 -19.20
C SER A 115 6.94 3.40 -19.06
N PHE A 116 5.97 2.50 -19.25
CA PHE A 116 6.13 1.05 -19.13
C PHE A 116 5.97 0.30 -20.46
N VAL A 117 5.92 1.01 -21.59
CA VAL A 117 5.73 0.39 -22.92
C VAL A 117 6.87 -0.58 -23.26
N ASP A 118 8.11 -0.28 -22.88
CA ASP A 118 9.24 -1.19 -23.11
C ASP A 118 9.11 -2.51 -22.32
N ILE A 119 8.58 -2.46 -21.10
CA ILE A 119 8.26 -3.67 -20.32
C ILE A 119 7.14 -4.43 -21.01
N ALA A 120 6.08 -3.74 -21.44
CA ALA A 120 4.96 -4.35 -22.16
C ALA A 120 5.42 -5.07 -23.46
N ALA A 121 6.33 -4.47 -24.23
CA ALA A 121 6.88 -5.06 -25.44
C ALA A 121 7.63 -6.39 -25.16
N ARG A 122 8.32 -6.49 -24.01
CA ARG A 122 8.97 -7.76 -23.61
C ARG A 122 7.98 -8.78 -23.03
N LEU A 123 6.87 -8.33 -22.46
CA LEU A 123 5.82 -9.21 -21.92
C LEU A 123 4.88 -9.76 -23.00
N ALA A 124 4.58 -8.98 -24.03
CA ALA A 124 3.58 -9.34 -25.05
C ALA A 124 3.79 -10.74 -25.69
N PRO A 125 5.02 -11.15 -26.07
CA PRO A 125 5.25 -12.51 -26.58
C PRO A 125 5.01 -13.63 -25.55
N ARG A 126 4.97 -13.28 -24.25
CA ARG A 126 4.87 -14.19 -23.11
C ARG A 126 3.46 -14.24 -22.50
N THR A 127 2.54 -13.40 -22.99
CA THR A 127 1.18 -13.25 -22.48
C THR A 127 0.14 -13.44 -23.59
N PRO A 128 -0.03 -14.66 -24.11
CA PRO A 128 -0.84 -14.93 -25.30
C PRO A 128 -2.34 -14.68 -25.10
N THR A 129 -2.82 -14.54 -23.87
CA THR A 129 -4.21 -14.19 -23.59
C THR A 129 -4.51 -12.72 -23.88
N VAL A 130 -3.49 -11.85 -23.82
CA VAL A 130 -3.63 -10.40 -24.05
C VAL A 130 -3.72 -10.12 -25.54
N ARG A 131 -4.89 -9.72 -25.99
CA ARG A 131 -5.19 -9.42 -27.40
C ARG A 131 -5.23 -7.92 -27.71
N ARG A 132 -5.29 -7.07 -26.67
CA ARG A 132 -5.36 -5.62 -26.79
C ARG A 132 -4.43 -4.95 -25.77
N TRP A 133 -3.58 -4.04 -26.26
CA TRP A 133 -2.76 -3.16 -25.43
C TRP A 133 -3.18 -1.71 -25.65
N VAL A 134 -3.63 -1.04 -24.61
CA VAL A 134 -4.04 0.36 -24.63
C VAL A 134 -2.99 1.20 -23.94
N VAL A 135 -2.32 2.08 -24.68
CA VAL A 135 -1.26 2.94 -24.14
C VAL A 135 -1.86 4.18 -23.49
N LEU A 136 -1.71 4.30 -22.18
CA LEU A 136 -2.12 5.48 -21.40
C LEU A 136 -1.14 6.62 -21.65
N GLY A 137 -1.33 7.34 -22.75
CA GLY A 137 -0.44 8.39 -23.21
C GLY A 137 -0.53 8.54 -24.71
N ARG A 138 0.53 9.10 -25.30
CA ARG A 138 0.67 9.24 -26.75
C ARG A 138 1.40 8.03 -27.30
N LEU A 139 1.00 7.62 -28.48
CA LEU A 139 1.66 6.60 -29.25
C LEU A 139 2.28 7.27 -30.50
N ASP A 140 3.46 7.88 -30.33
CA ASP A 140 4.11 8.63 -31.42
C ASP A 140 4.69 7.70 -32.52
N ALA A 141 4.95 6.43 -32.17
CA ALA A 141 5.36 5.37 -33.06
C ALA A 141 4.82 4.02 -32.56
N PRO A 142 4.62 3.02 -33.47
CA PRO A 142 4.23 1.69 -33.05
C PRO A 142 5.20 1.08 -32.05
N ALA A 143 4.66 0.57 -30.93
CA ALA A 143 5.43 -0.12 -29.90
C ALA A 143 5.61 -1.63 -30.20
N GLY A 144 4.93 -2.13 -31.25
CA GLY A 144 4.94 -3.54 -31.64
C GLY A 144 4.10 -4.44 -30.75
N LEU A 145 3.14 -3.86 -30.02
CA LEU A 145 2.24 -4.60 -29.14
C LEU A 145 1.04 -5.16 -29.92
N PRO A 146 0.59 -6.38 -29.66
CA PRO A 146 -0.59 -6.92 -30.30
C PRO A 146 -1.85 -6.07 -30.08
N GLY A 147 -2.47 -5.61 -31.17
CA GLY A 147 -3.69 -4.78 -31.08
C GLY A 147 -3.49 -3.45 -30.34
N GLU A 148 -2.29 -2.86 -30.42
CA GLU A 148 -1.98 -1.59 -29.77
C GLU A 148 -2.86 -0.43 -30.25
N ILE A 149 -3.21 0.45 -29.32
CA ILE A 149 -3.96 1.67 -29.59
C ILE A 149 -3.66 2.71 -28.50
N ALA A 150 -3.60 3.99 -28.87
CA ALA A 150 -3.52 5.06 -27.88
C ALA A 150 -4.85 5.21 -27.13
N TYR A 151 -4.79 5.55 -25.86
CA TYR A 151 -5.97 5.64 -24.98
C TYR A 151 -7.06 6.59 -25.52
N GLU A 152 -6.68 7.76 -25.98
CA GLU A 152 -7.64 8.73 -26.50
C GLU A 152 -8.32 8.23 -27.79
N ASP A 153 -7.57 7.59 -28.69
CA ASP A 153 -8.12 7.01 -29.90
C ASP A 153 -9.04 5.81 -29.58
N TRP A 154 -8.66 5.02 -28.56
CA TRP A 154 -9.44 3.87 -28.13
C TRP A 154 -10.82 4.26 -27.59
N ILE A 155 -10.88 5.27 -26.68
CA ILE A 155 -12.16 5.73 -26.15
C ILE A 155 -12.97 6.54 -27.17
N ALA A 156 -12.31 7.22 -28.12
CA ALA A 156 -12.99 7.94 -29.22
C ALA A 156 -13.59 7.01 -30.27
N ALA A 157 -12.98 5.83 -30.48
CA ALA A 157 -13.50 4.80 -31.39
C ALA A 157 -14.68 4.01 -30.80
N ALA A 158 -14.95 4.15 -29.50
CA ALA A 158 -16.09 3.49 -28.86
C ALA A 158 -17.43 3.95 -29.44
N PRO A 159 -18.46 3.07 -29.47
CA PRO A 159 -19.79 3.43 -29.98
C PRO A 159 -20.53 4.43 -29.08
N GLY A 160 -19.92 4.85 -27.97
CA GLY A 160 -20.42 5.80 -27.00
C GLY A 160 -20.25 5.31 -25.56
N PRO A 161 -20.69 6.10 -24.57
CA PRO A 161 -20.60 5.72 -23.17
C PRO A 161 -21.51 4.54 -22.85
N ALA A 162 -20.98 3.50 -22.18
CA ALA A 162 -21.79 2.38 -21.73
C ALA A 162 -22.65 2.73 -20.50
N ALA A 163 -23.82 2.14 -20.42
CA ALA A 163 -24.59 2.09 -19.19
C ALA A 163 -23.92 1.15 -18.19
N TRP A 164 -23.95 1.51 -16.90
CA TRP A 164 -23.50 0.65 -15.83
C TRP A 164 -24.71 -0.08 -15.24
N PRO A 165 -24.80 -1.42 -15.43
CA PRO A 165 -25.90 -2.20 -14.88
C PRO A 165 -25.77 -2.39 -13.36
N ASP A 166 -26.90 -2.65 -12.71
CA ASP A 166 -26.90 -3.22 -11.36
C ASP A 166 -26.66 -4.73 -11.45
N PHE A 167 -25.82 -5.26 -10.57
CA PHE A 167 -25.50 -6.67 -10.43
C PHE A 167 -25.19 -7.01 -8.97
N ASP A 168 -24.87 -8.28 -8.67
CA ASP A 168 -24.54 -8.69 -7.31
C ASP A 168 -23.30 -7.96 -6.77
N GLU A 169 -23.46 -7.27 -5.65
CA GLU A 169 -22.37 -6.54 -4.97
C GLU A 169 -21.21 -7.43 -4.50
N ARG A 170 -21.43 -8.76 -4.44
CA ARG A 170 -20.41 -9.76 -4.12
C ARG A 170 -19.53 -10.13 -5.33
N ALA A 171 -19.89 -9.70 -6.52
CA ALA A 171 -19.04 -9.86 -7.70
C ALA A 171 -17.67 -9.23 -7.45
N ALA A 172 -16.62 -9.83 -8.03
CA ALA A 172 -15.27 -9.31 -7.95
C ALA A 172 -15.18 -7.94 -8.64
N ALA A 173 -14.55 -6.98 -7.98
CA ALA A 173 -14.30 -5.64 -8.50
C ALA A 173 -12.83 -5.43 -8.82
N THR A 174 -11.92 -5.88 -7.95
CA THR A 174 -10.48 -5.70 -8.13
C THR A 174 -9.71 -6.98 -7.83
N LEU A 175 -8.59 -7.14 -8.53
CA LEU A 175 -7.59 -8.19 -8.33
C LEU A 175 -6.22 -7.54 -8.12
N CYS A 176 -5.56 -7.88 -7.02
CA CYS A 176 -4.19 -7.48 -6.74
C CYS A 176 -3.36 -8.70 -6.39
N TYR A 177 -2.20 -8.88 -7.03
CA TYR A 177 -1.26 -9.92 -6.62
C TYR A 177 -0.30 -9.42 -5.55
N THR A 178 -0.11 -10.25 -4.52
CA THR A 178 0.92 -10.01 -3.50
C THR A 178 2.20 -10.71 -3.90
N SER A 179 3.35 -10.12 -3.58
CA SER A 179 4.63 -10.82 -3.68
C SER A 179 4.62 -11.95 -2.64
N GLY A 180 4.30 -13.17 -3.05
CA GLY A 180 4.38 -14.34 -2.20
C GLY A 180 5.78 -14.48 -1.60
N THR A 181 5.86 -14.83 -0.32
CA THR A 181 7.15 -14.99 0.38
C THR A 181 7.84 -16.31 0.02
N THR A 182 7.08 -17.26 -0.50
CA THR A 182 7.53 -18.62 -0.86
C THR A 182 6.77 -19.07 -2.11
N GLY A 183 7.27 -18.71 -3.30
CA GLY A 183 6.67 -19.17 -4.54
C GLY A 183 6.10 -18.05 -5.44
N ASN A 184 5.12 -18.40 -6.27
CA ASN A 184 4.45 -17.47 -7.16
C ASN A 184 3.59 -16.43 -6.41
N PRO A 185 3.39 -15.24 -6.98
CA PRO A 185 2.48 -14.25 -6.42
C PRO A 185 1.07 -14.82 -6.21
N LYS A 186 0.41 -14.34 -5.15
CA LYS A 186 -0.97 -14.73 -4.79
C LYS A 186 -1.95 -13.65 -5.22
N GLY A 187 -2.99 -14.01 -5.95
CA GLY A 187 -4.07 -13.09 -6.31
C GLY A 187 -5.07 -12.89 -5.17
N VAL A 188 -5.39 -11.65 -4.88
CA VAL A 188 -6.41 -11.26 -3.89
C VAL A 188 -7.55 -10.57 -4.62
N LEU A 189 -8.74 -11.14 -4.54
CA LEU A 189 -9.98 -10.55 -5.07
C LEU A 189 -10.71 -9.75 -3.99
N GLN A 190 -11.07 -8.52 -4.35
CA GLN A 190 -11.98 -7.69 -3.55
C GLN A 190 -13.30 -7.54 -4.30
N SER A 191 -14.42 -7.74 -3.60
CA SER A 191 -15.76 -7.54 -4.18
C SER A 191 -16.13 -6.05 -4.23
N HIS A 192 -17.14 -5.70 -5.03
CA HIS A 192 -17.72 -4.36 -5.01
C HIS A 192 -18.17 -3.96 -3.60
N ARG A 193 -18.83 -4.88 -2.90
CA ARG A 193 -19.25 -4.71 -1.50
C ARG A 193 -18.07 -4.40 -0.60
N SER A 194 -16.98 -5.18 -0.69
CA SER A 194 -15.77 -4.98 0.13
C SER A 194 -15.18 -3.59 -0.09
N ILE A 195 -15.03 -3.17 -1.35
CA ILE A 195 -14.51 -1.85 -1.71
C ILE A 195 -15.38 -0.73 -1.14
N VAL A 196 -16.72 -0.80 -1.30
CA VAL A 196 -17.62 0.25 -0.83
C VAL A 196 -17.63 0.34 0.70
N LEU A 197 -17.68 -0.80 1.41
CA LEU A 197 -17.67 -0.82 2.88
C LEU A 197 -16.35 -0.28 3.44
N GLN A 198 -15.22 -0.72 2.89
CA GLN A 198 -13.91 -0.25 3.30
C GLN A 198 -13.72 1.24 2.97
N THR A 199 -14.20 1.71 1.82
CA THR A 199 -14.20 3.12 1.45
C THR A 199 -15.02 3.95 2.44
N TRP A 200 -16.18 3.44 2.82
CA TRP A 200 -17.03 4.09 3.83
C TRP A 200 -16.33 4.20 5.18
N ALA A 201 -15.71 3.11 5.63
CA ALA A 201 -14.91 3.11 6.86
C ALA A 201 -13.75 4.12 6.79
N THR A 202 -13.07 4.25 5.65
CA THR A 202 -12.02 5.25 5.40
C THR A 202 -12.53 6.68 5.55
N CYS A 203 -13.76 6.98 5.11
CA CYS A 203 -14.37 8.31 5.21
C CYS A 203 -14.92 8.62 6.60
N THR A 204 -15.02 7.65 7.52
CA THR A 204 -15.50 7.95 8.90
C THR A 204 -14.46 8.71 9.72
N GLY A 205 -14.91 9.37 10.77
CA GLY A 205 -14.03 10.06 11.73
C GLY A 205 -13.05 9.10 12.44
N ASP A 206 -13.42 7.82 12.61
CA ASP A 206 -12.52 6.77 13.13
C ASP A 206 -11.60 6.17 12.05
N GLY A 207 -11.83 6.48 10.77
CA GLY A 207 -10.94 6.15 9.66
C GLY A 207 -9.92 7.25 9.39
N HIS A 208 -9.82 7.65 8.13
CA HIS A 208 -8.98 8.78 7.72
C HIS A 208 -9.70 10.13 7.77
N ASP A 209 -11.02 10.12 7.98
CA ASP A 209 -11.86 11.32 7.98
C ASP A 209 -11.84 12.06 6.63
N VAL A 210 -11.79 11.30 5.52
CA VAL A 210 -11.79 11.90 4.19
C VAL A 210 -13.17 12.46 3.87
N HIS A 211 -13.24 13.77 3.67
CA HIS A 211 -14.49 14.50 3.41
C HIS A 211 -14.31 15.58 2.34
N SER A 212 -15.40 16.20 1.88
CA SER A 212 -15.40 17.14 0.76
C SER A 212 -14.59 18.42 0.96
N GLY A 213 -14.19 18.73 2.20
CA GLY A 213 -13.30 19.85 2.50
C GLY A 213 -11.81 19.53 2.34
N HIS A 214 -11.46 18.27 2.04
CA HIS A 214 -10.08 17.88 1.85
C HIS A 214 -9.61 18.04 0.40
N ALA A 215 -8.31 18.40 0.27
CA ALA A 215 -7.50 18.18 -0.93
C ALA A 215 -6.54 17.03 -0.62
N VAL A 216 -6.69 15.92 -1.32
CA VAL A 216 -6.00 14.65 -1.06
C VAL A 216 -4.91 14.42 -2.10
N LEU A 217 -3.66 14.24 -1.68
CA LEU A 217 -2.57 13.82 -2.55
C LEU A 217 -2.42 12.29 -2.50
N GLY A 218 -2.67 11.64 -3.63
CA GLY A 218 -2.60 10.20 -3.79
C GLY A 218 -1.18 9.68 -4.05
N THR A 219 -0.30 9.71 -3.05
CA THR A 219 1.09 9.20 -3.18
C THR A 219 1.17 7.67 -3.16
N VAL A 220 0.18 7.00 -2.56
CA VAL A 220 0.11 5.54 -2.60
C VAL A 220 -0.09 5.07 -4.04
N PRO A 221 0.78 4.18 -4.57
CA PRO A 221 0.60 3.69 -5.93
C PRO A 221 -0.76 3.01 -6.12
N MET A 222 -1.50 3.43 -7.15
CA MET A 222 -2.80 2.84 -7.48
C MET A 222 -2.70 1.37 -7.88
N PHE A 223 -1.53 0.92 -8.34
CA PHE A 223 -1.29 -0.50 -8.61
C PHE A 223 -1.10 -1.36 -7.34
N HIS A 224 -1.00 -0.76 -6.14
CA HIS A 224 -0.81 -1.49 -4.88
C HIS A 224 -2.00 -1.28 -3.96
N VAL A 225 -2.64 -2.40 -3.55
CA VAL A 225 -3.87 -2.40 -2.71
C VAL A 225 -4.81 -1.27 -3.10
N ASN A 226 -5.02 -1.14 -4.41
CA ASN A 226 -5.87 -0.15 -5.08
C ASN A 226 -5.74 1.28 -4.51
N GLY A 227 -4.48 1.70 -4.23
CA GLY A 227 -4.15 3.04 -3.71
C GLY A 227 -4.72 3.32 -2.32
N TRP A 228 -4.81 2.30 -1.45
CA TRP A 228 -5.33 2.38 -0.07
C TRP A 228 -6.72 3.03 -0.01
N ALA A 229 -7.59 2.67 -0.97
CA ALA A 229 -8.93 3.19 -1.14
C ALA A 229 -9.05 4.71 -1.40
N LEU A 230 -7.98 5.48 -1.50
CA LEU A 230 -8.05 6.93 -1.72
C LEU A 230 -8.76 7.31 -3.02
N PRO A 231 -8.56 6.60 -4.17
CA PRO A 231 -9.32 6.87 -5.39
C PRO A 231 -10.83 6.72 -5.21
N PHE A 232 -11.26 5.80 -4.34
CA PHE A 232 -12.66 5.53 -4.04
C PHE A 232 -13.20 6.50 -2.97
N ALA A 233 -12.43 6.75 -1.90
CA ALA A 233 -12.82 7.61 -0.79
C ALA A 233 -13.00 9.07 -1.22
N THR A 234 -12.14 9.57 -2.10
CA THR A 234 -12.26 10.92 -2.64
C THR A 234 -13.49 11.09 -3.53
N ALA A 235 -13.85 10.09 -4.32
CA ALA A 235 -15.10 10.10 -5.08
C ALA A 235 -16.34 9.98 -4.17
N MET A 236 -16.31 9.09 -3.15
CA MET A 236 -17.41 8.93 -2.19
C MET A 236 -17.66 10.22 -1.41
N SER A 237 -16.63 10.94 -1.02
CA SER A 237 -16.73 12.17 -0.22
C SER A 237 -16.85 13.44 -1.04
N GLY A 238 -16.48 13.40 -2.33
CA GLY A 238 -16.36 14.60 -3.18
C GLY A 238 -15.16 15.46 -2.85
N ALA A 239 -14.12 14.91 -2.23
CA ALA A 239 -12.86 15.60 -1.98
C ALA A 239 -12.10 15.87 -3.27
N LYS A 240 -11.27 16.92 -3.29
CA LYS A 240 -10.29 17.15 -4.36
C LYS A 240 -9.27 16.02 -4.35
N LEU A 241 -8.95 15.49 -5.53
CA LEU A 241 -7.93 14.45 -5.68
C LEU A 241 -6.78 14.97 -6.55
N VAL A 242 -5.56 14.81 -6.06
CA VAL A 242 -4.33 15.13 -6.79
C VAL A 242 -3.51 13.85 -6.97
N LEU A 243 -3.22 13.49 -8.20
CA LEU A 243 -2.49 12.28 -8.60
C LEU A 243 -1.11 12.71 -9.10
N PRO A 244 -0.02 12.30 -8.42
CA PRO A 244 1.32 12.85 -8.64
C PRO A 244 2.02 12.31 -9.89
N GLY A 245 1.47 11.30 -10.57
CA GLY A 245 2.17 10.61 -11.64
C GLY A 245 3.30 9.69 -11.12
N PRO A 246 4.36 9.50 -11.91
CA PRO A 246 5.46 8.61 -11.55
C PRO A 246 6.49 9.23 -10.59
N ASP A 247 6.59 10.57 -10.52
CA ASP A 247 7.59 11.25 -9.69
C ASP A 247 7.07 11.43 -8.26
N LEU A 248 7.61 10.63 -7.36
CA LEU A 248 7.35 10.69 -5.92
C LEU A 248 8.58 11.21 -5.15
N SER A 249 9.47 11.96 -5.82
CA SER A 249 10.56 12.63 -5.14
C SER A 249 10.05 13.60 -4.07
N PRO A 250 10.81 13.84 -2.99
CA PRO A 250 10.40 14.77 -1.94
C PRO A 250 10.09 16.17 -2.50
N GLU A 251 10.86 16.64 -3.46
CA GLU A 251 10.64 17.93 -4.12
C GLU A 251 9.30 17.96 -4.87
N ALA A 252 9.01 16.95 -5.69
CA ALA A 252 7.74 16.87 -6.43
C ALA A 252 6.53 16.82 -5.49
N ILE A 253 6.62 16.05 -4.41
CA ILE A 253 5.57 15.95 -3.39
C ILE A 253 5.34 17.31 -2.72
N VAL A 254 6.39 18.00 -2.28
CA VAL A 254 6.27 19.32 -1.61
C VAL A 254 5.72 20.36 -2.59
N ASN A 255 6.17 20.36 -3.85
CA ASN A 255 5.64 21.24 -4.88
C ASN A 255 4.12 21.06 -5.09
N LEU A 256 3.64 19.81 -5.11
CA LEU A 256 2.21 19.52 -5.23
C LEU A 256 1.44 19.89 -3.97
N ILE A 257 2.02 19.70 -2.77
CA ILE A 257 1.36 20.12 -1.51
C ILE A 257 1.11 21.63 -1.53
N GLU A 258 2.10 22.42 -1.93
CA GLU A 258 1.98 23.89 -1.99
C GLU A 258 1.07 24.36 -3.13
N ALA A 259 1.24 23.79 -4.34
CA ALA A 259 0.49 24.24 -5.51
C ALA A 259 -1.01 23.91 -5.45
N GLU A 260 -1.37 22.84 -4.75
CA GLU A 260 -2.74 22.30 -4.73
C GLU A 260 -3.41 22.40 -3.35
N ASP A 261 -2.76 23.10 -2.38
CA ASP A 261 -3.26 23.26 -1.00
C ASP A 261 -3.64 21.91 -0.36
N ILE A 262 -2.78 20.93 -0.48
CA ILE A 262 -3.04 19.57 0.02
C ILE A 262 -3.21 19.58 1.54
N THR A 263 -4.30 18.96 2.00
CA THR A 263 -4.63 18.86 3.43
C THR A 263 -4.42 17.47 4.00
N PHE A 264 -4.47 16.45 3.15
CA PHE A 264 -4.32 15.04 3.54
C PHE A 264 -3.52 14.26 2.51
N SER A 265 -2.69 13.35 2.99
CA SER A 265 -2.04 12.34 2.14
C SER A 265 -1.83 11.03 2.90
N ALA A 266 -1.42 9.97 2.20
CA ALA A 266 -1.07 8.69 2.80
C ALA A 266 0.16 8.12 2.09
N GLY A 267 0.99 7.37 2.82
CA GLY A 267 2.18 6.77 2.21
C GLY A 267 2.99 5.92 3.18
N VAL A 268 4.03 5.28 2.66
CA VAL A 268 4.99 4.53 3.48
C VAL A 268 5.95 5.48 4.19
N PRO A 269 6.54 5.07 5.35
CA PRO A 269 7.45 5.93 6.11
C PRO A 269 8.60 6.51 5.29
N THR A 270 9.15 5.75 4.34
CA THR A 270 10.29 6.19 3.50
C THR A 270 9.97 7.45 2.67
N ILE A 271 8.74 7.58 2.17
CA ILE A 271 8.31 8.79 1.46
C ILE A 271 8.34 10.00 2.42
N TRP A 272 7.75 9.86 3.59
CA TRP A 272 7.62 10.95 4.56
C TRP A 272 8.95 11.32 5.23
N LEU A 273 9.84 10.36 5.46
CA LEU A 273 11.22 10.64 5.91
C LEU A 273 11.98 11.47 4.86
N GLY A 274 11.86 11.13 3.59
CA GLY A 274 12.46 11.92 2.51
C GLY A 274 11.87 13.34 2.43
N VAL A 275 10.54 13.48 2.58
CA VAL A 275 9.88 14.80 2.62
C VAL A 275 10.38 15.62 3.82
N VAL A 276 10.47 15.04 5.02
CA VAL A 276 10.99 15.72 6.21
C VAL A 276 12.42 16.19 5.99
N GLN A 277 13.29 15.32 5.47
CA GLN A 277 14.66 15.68 5.17
C GLN A 277 14.74 16.85 4.18
N TYR A 278 13.99 16.79 3.08
CA TYR A 278 13.93 17.87 2.09
C TYR A 278 13.45 19.20 2.68
N LEU A 279 12.41 19.17 3.54
CA LEU A 279 11.92 20.37 4.21
C LEU A 279 12.97 20.97 5.15
N GLN A 280 13.73 20.13 5.88
CA GLN A 280 14.81 20.58 6.76
C GLN A 280 15.99 21.20 5.97
N GLU A 281 16.39 20.57 4.85
CA GLU A 281 17.49 21.04 4.01
C GLU A 281 17.16 22.34 3.29
N THR A 282 15.91 22.51 2.85
CA THR A 282 15.49 23.69 2.05
C THR A 282 14.89 24.82 2.87
N GLY A 283 14.53 24.56 4.13
CA GLY A 283 13.79 25.50 4.96
C GLY A 283 12.32 25.74 4.52
N ARG A 284 11.80 24.91 3.60
CA ARG A 284 10.41 24.99 3.14
C ARG A 284 9.44 24.50 4.22
N ASN A 285 8.17 24.80 4.05
CA ASN A 285 7.09 24.41 4.96
C ASN A 285 5.87 23.96 4.17
N VAL A 286 4.97 23.22 4.81
CA VAL A 286 3.75 22.64 4.21
C VAL A 286 2.51 23.03 5.03
N PRO A 287 2.18 24.32 5.15
CA PRO A 287 1.16 24.82 6.09
C PRO A 287 -0.26 24.34 5.78
N SER A 288 -0.55 23.92 4.55
CA SER A 288 -1.84 23.36 4.16
C SER A 288 -2.01 21.91 4.63
N LEU A 289 -0.91 21.16 4.77
CA LEU A 289 -0.95 19.74 5.11
C LEU A 289 -1.31 19.55 6.60
N GLN A 290 -2.45 18.96 6.86
CA GLN A 290 -2.98 18.78 8.22
C GLN A 290 -2.67 17.39 8.78
N LYS A 291 -2.71 16.35 7.92
CA LYS A 291 -2.61 14.96 8.35
C LYS A 291 -1.98 14.09 7.28
N VAL A 292 -1.18 13.13 7.73
CA VAL A 292 -0.69 12.03 6.90
C VAL A 292 -1.03 10.68 7.54
N ALA A 293 -1.52 9.74 6.72
CA ALA A 293 -1.63 8.35 7.12
C ALA A 293 -0.34 7.62 6.73
N VAL A 294 0.30 6.99 7.70
CA VAL A 294 1.55 6.26 7.51
C VAL A 294 1.31 4.79 7.78
N GLY A 295 1.67 3.94 6.82
CA GLY A 295 1.44 2.51 6.92
C GLY A 295 2.32 1.71 5.95
N GLY A 296 2.05 0.41 5.85
CA GLY A 296 2.85 -0.50 5.03
C GLY A 296 4.14 -0.98 5.71
N SER A 297 4.71 -0.20 6.60
CA SER A 297 5.72 -0.57 7.60
C SER A 297 5.52 0.31 8.84
N ALA A 298 6.25 0.02 9.93
CA ALA A 298 6.12 0.78 11.17
C ALA A 298 6.55 2.25 10.97
N ALA A 299 5.78 3.18 11.53
CA ALA A 299 6.10 4.60 11.52
C ALA A 299 7.14 4.89 12.63
N PRO A 300 8.36 5.34 12.27
CA PRO A 300 9.37 5.66 13.27
C PRO A 300 8.91 6.82 14.17
N ARG A 301 9.20 6.74 15.47
CA ARG A 301 8.87 7.80 16.44
C ARG A 301 9.44 9.16 16.01
N VAL A 302 10.67 9.18 15.47
CA VAL A 302 11.32 10.40 14.98
C VAL A 302 10.51 11.06 13.86
N LEU A 303 9.91 10.30 12.95
CA LEU A 303 9.05 10.83 11.89
C LEU A 303 7.80 11.49 12.49
N ILE A 304 7.15 10.84 13.46
CA ILE A 304 5.96 11.34 14.13
C ILE A 304 6.28 12.66 14.84
N ASP A 305 7.35 12.66 15.65
CA ASP A 305 7.77 13.83 16.43
C ASP A 305 8.11 15.00 15.50
N THR A 306 8.88 14.77 14.44
CA THR A 306 9.30 15.84 13.53
C THR A 306 8.13 16.44 12.76
N LEU A 307 7.25 15.63 12.17
CA LEU A 307 6.09 16.13 11.43
C LEU A 307 5.15 16.96 12.32
N GLU A 308 4.88 16.51 13.54
CA GLU A 308 3.96 17.22 14.41
C GLU A 308 4.59 18.41 15.12
N ASP A 309 5.85 18.33 15.56
CA ASP A 309 6.48 19.40 16.33
C ASP A 309 6.98 20.54 15.43
N ASN A 310 7.51 20.22 14.25
CA ASN A 310 8.12 21.23 13.38
C ASN A 310 7.15 21.75 12.31
N TYR A 311 6.19 20.90 11.87
CA TYR A 311 5.31 21.23 10.74
C TYR A 311 3.83 21.23 11.08
N GLY A 312 3.43 20.82 12.30
CA GLY A 312 2.03 20.77 12.72
C GLY A 312 1.19 19.69 12.03
N VAL A 313 1.84 18.73 11.36
CA VAL A 313 1.18 17.67 10.58
C VAL A 313 0.90 16.46 11.46
N THR A 314 -0.36 16.12 11.67
CA THR A 314 -0.74 14.94 12.45
C THR A 314 -0.39 13.64 11.72
N VAL A 315 0.28 12.72 12.38
CA VAL A 315 0.60 11.40 11.85
C VAL A 315 -0.39 10.35 12.37
N SER A 316 -1.06 9.66 11.44
CA SER A 316 -1.94 8.52 11.74
C SER A 316 -1.26 7.24 11.30
N HIS A 317 -0.68 6.48 12.24
CA HIS A 317 -0.08 5.19 11.92
C HIS A 317 -1.17 4.13 11.78
N VAL A 318 -1.16 3.40 10.66
CA VAL A 318 -2.18 2.42 10.29
C VAL A 318 -1.54 1.11 9.81
N TRP A 319 -2.28 0.03 9.99
CA TRP A 319 -1.90 -1.28 9.51
C TRP A 319 -2.98 -1.86 8.60
N GLY A 320 -2.54 -2.60 7.62
CA GLY A 320 -3.38 -3.32 6.67
C GLY A 320 -2.55 -4.21 5.77
N MET A 321 -3.22 -4.95 4.93
CA MET A 321 -2.62 -5.87 3.97
C MET A 321 -3.48 -5.96 2.72
N THR A 322 -2.98 -6.58 1.66
CA THR A 322 -3.73 -6.68 0.40
C THR A 322 -5.10 -7.33 0.58
N GLU A 323 -5.20 -8.28 1.49
CA GLU A 323 -6.39 -9.05 1.79
C GLU A 323 -7.52 -8.25 2.47
N MET A 324 -7.20 -7.05 3.02
CA MET A 324 -8.19 -6.21 3.72
C MET A 324 -8.06 -4.71 3.42
N THR A 325 -7.07 -4.30 2.66
CA THR A 325 -6.66 -2.91 2.42
C THR A 325 -6.23 -2.21 3.72
N GLN A 326 -7.18 -1.88 4.61
CA GLN A 326 -6.92 -1.26 5.90
C GLN A 326 -7.67 -2.01 7.01
N GLY A 327 -6.94 -2.38 8.07
CA GLY A 327 -7.50 -3.07 9.24
C GLY A 327 -7.56 -2.19 10.48
N THR A 328 -6.64 -1.22 10.60
CA THR A 328 -6.55 -0.35 11.79
C THR A 328 -6.59 1.13 11.44
N SER A 329 -6.92 1.94 12.43
CA SER A 329 -6.91 3.40 12.39
C SER A 329 -6.06 3.96 13.51
N GLY A 330 -5.26 4.98 13.20
CA GLY A 330 -4.47 5.74 14.19
C GLY A 330 -5.28 6.75 15.01
N ARG A 331 -6.62 6.72 14.93
CA ARG A 331 -7.46 7.65 15.68
C ARG A 331 -7.38 7.40 17.18
N PHE A 332 -7.27 8.48 17.96
CA PHE A 332 -7.25 8.38 19.43
C PHE A 332 -8.63 8.05 19.99
N THR A 333 -8.66 7.24 21.05
CA THR A 333 -9.82 7.15 21.91
C THR A 333 -9.96 8.43 22.74
N HIS A 334 -11.16 8.74 23.22
CA HIS A 334 -11.40 9.89 24.08
C HIS A 334 -10.46 9.94 25.31
N ARG A 335 -10.07 8.79 25.84
CA ARG A 335 -9.14 8.69 26.95
C ARG A 335 -7.72 9.09 26.56
N VAL A 336 -7.24 8.61 25.40
CA VAL A 336 -5.90 8.93 24.88
C VAL A 336 -5.82 10.37 24.41
N ASP A 337 -6.88 10.89 23.79
CA ASP A 337 -6.96 12.29 23.35
C ASP A 337 -6.76 13.30 24.49
N ARG A 338 -7.10 12.92 25.72
CA ARG A 338 -6.90 13.71 26.95
C ARG A 338 -5.62 13.37 27.72
N ALA A 339 -4.82 12.44 27.23
CA ALA A 339 -3.57 12.05 27.86
C ALA A 339 -2.46 13.10 27.61
N SER A 340 -1.34 12.93 28.32
CA SER A 340 -0.14 13.73 28.04
C SER A 340 0.35 13.51 26.61
N ARG A 341 1.07 14.50 26.06
CA ARG A 341 1.63 14.41 24.70
C ARG A 341 2.50 13.17 24.52
N ASP A 342 3.34 12.83 25.50
CA ASP A 342 4.17 11.63 25.43
C ASP A 342 3.33 10.36 25.33
N ALA A 343 2.27 10.24 26.14
CA ALA A 343 1.36 9.10 26.08
C ALA A 343 0.59 9.02 24.74
N GLN A 344 0.25 10.16 24.15
CA GLN A 344 -0.32 10.21 22.80
C GLN A 344 0.68 9.72 21.76
N ARG A 345 1.94 10.18 21.84
CA ARG A 345 3.02 9.76 20.94
C ARG A 345 3.33 8.27 21.03
N ASP A 346 3.31 7.71 22.24
CA ASP A 346 3.47 6.26 22.43
C ASP A 346 2.34 5.47 21.77
N ARG A 347 1.13 6.01 21.72
CA ARG A 347 0.02 5.39 21.01
C ARG A 347 0.13 5.55 19.50
N GLN A 348 0.59 6.70 19.01
CA GLN A 348 0.82 6.94 17.57
C GLN A 348 1.92 6.05 16.99
N ALA A 349 2.93 5.70 17.78
CA ALA A 349 3.96 4.76 17.37
C ALA A 349 3.44 3.33 17.16
N LYS A 350 2.30 2.98 17.77
CA LYS A 350 1.62 1.71 17.52
C LYS A 350 0.87 1.74 16.19
N ALA A 351 0.60 0.57 15.62
CA ALA A 351 -0.06 0.42 14.32
C ALA A 351 -1.59 0.64 14.34
N GLY A 352 -2.04 1.57 15.19
CA GLY A 352 -3.45 1.91 15.35
C GLY A 352 -4.27 0.85 16.08
N ARG A 353 -5.59 1.01 16.03
CA ARG A 353 -6.57 0.09 16.62
C ARG A 353 -7.56 -0.37 15.56
N GLU A 354 -8.21 -1.50 15.77
CA GLU A 354 -9.18 -2.05 14.81
C GLU A 354 -10.26 -1.01 14.46
N MET A 355 -10.62 -0.97 13.19
CA MET A 355 -11.75 -0.18 12.69
C MET A 355 -13.04 -0.97 12.86
N TYR A 356 -14.19 -0.27 13.09
CA TYR A 356 -15.48 -0.95 13.07
C TYR A 356 -15.67 -1.75 11.77
N GLY A 357 -15.92 -3.03 11.91
CA GLY A 357 -16.04 -3.99 10.81
C GLY A 357 -14.84 -4.94 10.71
N ILE A 358 -13.66 -4.60 11.26
CA ILE A 358 -12.55 -5.54 11.41
C ILE A 358 -12.48 -6.01 12.85
N GLU A 359 -12.29 -7.30 13.03
CA GLU A 359 -11.97 -7.92 14.32
C GLU A 359 -10.54 -8.45 14.25
N LEU A 360 -9.78 -8.17 15.29
CA LEU A 360 -8.41 -8.66 15.46
C LEU A 360 -8.32 -9.56 16.69
N ARG A 361 -7.53 -10.63 16.58
CA ARG A 361 -7.10 -11.43 17.73
C ARG A 361 -5.64 -11.79 17.61
N VAL A 362 -5.02 -12.04 18.75
CA VAL A 362 -3.65 -12.57 18.83
C VAL A 362 -3.72 -13.98 19.36
N VAL A 363 -3.02 -14.91 18.73
CA VAL A 363 -3.02 -16.32 19.15
C VAL A 363 -1.61 -16.84 19.37
N ASP A 364 -1.46 -17.79 20.30
CA ASP A 364 -0.21 -18.53 20.52
C ASP A 364 0.01 -19.60 19.44
N ALA A 365 1.13 -20.32 19.53
CA ALA A 365 1.46 -21.40 18.59
C ALA A 365 0.48 -22.59 18.62
N ALA A 366 -0.30 -22.73 19.68
CA ALA A 366 -1.33 -23.76 19.81
C ALA A 366 -2.71 -23.29 19.31
N GLY A 367 -2.82 -21.99 18.93
CA GLY A 367 -4.07 -21.38 18.47
C GLY A 367 -4.95 -20.82 19.59
N ASN A 368 -4.47 -20.76 20.84
CA ASN A 368 -5.21 -20.17 21.93
C ASN A 368 -5.17 -18.63 21.84
N VAL A 369 -6.30 -17.98 22.08
CA VAL A 369 -6.39 -16.53 22.09
C VAL A 369 -5.65 -15.95 23.29
N LEU A 370 -4.73 -15.03 23.04
CA LEU A 370 -3.95 -14.33 24.05
C LEU A 370 -4.69 -13.08 24.58
N PRO A 371 -4.40 -12.67 25.85
CA PRO A 371 -5.03 -11.48 26.43
C PRO A 371 -4.55 -10.19 25.75
N HIS A 372 -5.43 -9.18 25.74
CA HIS A 372 -5.10 -7.83 25.25
C HIS A 372 -4.41 -7.02 26.37
N ASP A 373 -3.20 -7.41 26.74
CA ASP A 373 -2.42 -6.81 27.83
C ASP A 373 -1.24 -5.96 27.33
N GLY A 374 -1.07 -5.86 26.01
CA GLY A 374 0.02 -5.15 25.35
C GLY A 374 1.39 -5.81 25.46
N ARG A 375 1.46 -7.05 25.97
CA ARG A 375 2.70 -7.80 26.23
C ARG A 375 2.69 -9.21 25.65
N SER A 376 1.52 -9.83 25.67
CA SER A 376 1.35 -11.19 25.13
C SER A 376 1.44 -11.15 23.61
N VAL A 377 2.59 -11.58 23.09
CA VAL A 377 2.92 -11.55 21.66
C VAL A 377 2.54 -12.88 20.99
N GLY A 378 1.90 -12.82 19.85
CA GLY A 378 1.51 -14.00 19.07
C GLY A 378 1.19 -13.65 17.62
N GLU A 379 0.68 -14.63 16.86
CA GLU A 379 0.20 -14.44 15.50
C GLU A 379 -1.06 -13.58 15.49
N ILE A 380 -1.08 -12.54 14.65
CA ILE A 380 -2.26 -11.70 14.45
C ILE A 380 -3.18 -12.39 13.45
N GLN A 381 -4.43 -12.56 13.83
CA GLN A 381 -5.49 -13.03 12.94
C GLN A 381 -6.58 -11.97 12.82
N ALA A 382 -7.16 -11.88 11.62
CA ALA A 382 -8.15 -10.86 11.30
C ALA A 382 -9.37 -11.46 10.60
N ARG A 383 -10.55 -10.83 10.80
CA ARG A 383 -11.75 -11.10 10.01
C ARG A 383 -12.59 -9.83 9.86
N GLY A 384 -13.46 -9.79 8.84
CA GLY A 384 -14.34 -8.65 8.64
C GLY A 384 -15.03 -8.63 7.28
N PRO A 385 -16.06 -7.78 7.10
CA PRO A 385 -16.94 -7.80 5.93
C PRO A 385 -16.29 -7.27 4.64
N TRP A 386 -15.10 -6.67 4.71
CA TRP A 386 -14.35 -6.22 3.54
C TRP A 386 -13.01 -6.94 3.35
N MET A 387 -12.79 -8.00 4.11
CA MET A 387 -11.66 -8.89 3.87
C MET A 387 -11.94 -9.82 2.69
N CYS A 388 -10.87 -10.25 2.00
CA CYS A 388 -11.02 -11.31 1.01
C CYS A 388 -11.47 -12.61 1.71
N GLY A 389 -12.44 -13.29 1.11
CA GLY A 389 -12.91 -14.59 1.62
C GLY A 389 -12.01 -15.75 1.21
N ALA A 390 -11.22 -15.59 0.14
CA ALA A 390 -10.29 -16.58 -0.39
C ALA A 390 -9.26 -15.89 -1.31
N TYR A 391 -8.16 -16.56 -1.57
CA TYR A 391 -7.25 -16.15 -2.63
C TYR A 391 -7.80 -16.57 -4.00
N TYR A 392 -7.47 -15.76 -5.00
CA TYR A 392 -7.79 -16.08 -6.39
C TYR A 392 -6.99 -17.31 -6.83
N LEU A 393 -7.71 -18.29 -7.32
CA LEU A 393 -7.14 -19.47 -7.96
C LEU A 393 -7.30 -19.26 -9.48
N GLY A 394 -6.24 -18.75 -10.11
CA GLY A 394 -6.17 -18.54 -11.54
C GLY A 394 -5.88 -19.82 -12.29
N GLU A 395 -5.58 -19.68 -13.58
CA GLU A 395 -5.31 -20.79 -14.49
C GLU A 395 -4.04 -21.60 -14.14
N LEU A 396 -3.11 -20.99 -13.37
CA LEU A 396 -1.80 -21.56 -13.04
C LEU A 396 -1.63 -21.88 -11.55
N ALA A 397 -2.62 -21.55 -10.72
CA ALA A 397 -2.52 -21.72 -9.27
C ALA A 397 -2.77 -23.17 -8.83
N ASP A 398 -2.03 -23.61 -7.81
CA ASP A 398 -2.31 -24.87 -7.11
C ASP A 398 -3.58 -24.70 -6.24
N PRO A 399 -4.65 -25.49 -6.44
CA PRO A 399 -5.89 -25.41 -5.68
C PRO A 399 -5.72 -25.56 -4.15
N GLY A 400 -4.65 -26.24 -3.70
CA GLY A 400 -4.33 -26.44 -2.28
C GLY A 400 -3.45 -25.35 -1.66
N ALA A 401 -2.89 -24.45 -2.47
CA ALA A 401 -1.80 -23.55 -2.05
C ALA A 401 -2.13 -22.61 -0.88
N PHE A 402 -3.41 -22.41 -0.56
CA PHE A 402 -3.84 -21.39 0.42
C PHE A 402 -4.80 -21.91 1.49
N ALA A 403 -5.00 -23.22 1.56
CA ALA A 403 -5.91 -23.84 2.53
C ALA A 403 -5.60 -23.45 3.98
N ASP A 404 -4.29 -23.36 4.32
CA ASP A 404 -3.82 -23.03 5.66
C ASP A 404 -3.87 -21.53 6.00
N SER A 405 -4.24 -20.67 5.04
CA SER A 405 -4.32 -19.22 5.27
C SER A 405 -5.53 -18.80 6.09
N PHE A 406 -6.55 -19.66 6.19
CA PHE A 406 -7.78 -19.39 6.93
C PHE A 406 -7.98 -20.43 8.02
N VAL A 407 -8.36 -19.95 9.22
CA VAL A 407 -8.75 -20.79 10.36
C VAL A 407 -10.27 -20.76 10.46
N ASP A 408 -10.89 -21.92 10.75
CA ASP A 408 -12.36 -22.09 10.85
C ASP A 408 -13.11 -21.87 9.52
N GLY A 409 -12.42 -22.04 8.37
CA GLY A 409 -12.98 -21.93 7.03
C GLY A 409 -12.90 -20.53 6.41
N THR A 410 -13.19 -20.45 5.11
CA THR A 410 -13.11 -19.20 4.36
C THR A 410 -14.31 -18.27 4.57
N ASP A 411 -15.49 -18.84 4.85
CA ASP A 411 -16.74 -18.10 5.02
C ASP A 411 -16.94 -17.72 6.50
N GLY A 412 -16.48 -16.53 6.88
CA GLY A 412 -16.51 -16.03 8.25
C GLY A 412 -15.39 -16.50 9.17
N GLY A 413 -14.40 -17.22 8.64
CA GLY A 413 -13.23 -17.64 9.37
C GLY A 413 -12.22 -16.52 9.62
N TRP A 414 -11.12 -16.87 10.26
CA TRP A 414 -10.04 -15.94 10.56
C TRP A 414 -8.90 -16.08 9.54
N LEU A 415 -8.49 -14.99 8.93
CA LEU A 415 -7.29 -14.95 8.11
C LEU A 415 -6.06 -14.91 9.00
N ARG A 416 -5.10 -15.78 8.77
CA ARG A 416 -3.72 -15.71 9.29
C ARG A 416 -2.99 -14.62 8.53
N THR A 417 -2.66 -13.51 9.21
CA THR A 417 -2.03 -12.37 8.55
C THR A 417 -0.56 -12.59 8.24
N GLY A 418 0.07 -13.50 8.97
CA GLY A 418 1.52 -13.69 8.95
C GLY A 418 2.29 -12.57 9.65
N ASP A 419 1.60 -11.64 10.31
CA ASP A 419 2.20 -10.64 11.17
C ASP A 419 2.12 -11.11 12.64
N VAL A 420 3.10 -10.70 13.43
CA VAL A 420 3.24 -11.03 14.86
C VAL A 420 3.17 -9.74 15.66
N GLY A 421 2.45 -9.75 16.78
CA GLY A 421 2.29 -8.57 17.60
C GLY A 421 1.48 -8.80 18.86
N ALA A 422 1.12 -7.73 19.53
CA ALA A 422 0.30 -7.71 20.74
C ALA A 422 -0.80 -6.64 20.63
N LEU A 423 -1.94 -6.90 21.24
CA LEU A 423 -3.01 -5.92 21.42
C LEU A 423 -3.03 -5.44 22.88
N ASP A 424 -3.17 -4.15 23.09
CA ASP A 424 -3.34 -3.62 24.45
C ASP A 424 -4.82 -3.54 24.87
N ALA A 425 -5.06 -3.22 26.14
CA ALA A 425 -6.41 -3.14 26.70
C ALA A 425 -7.30 -2.04 26.04
N GLU A 426 -6.72 -1.12 25.29
CA GLU A 426 -7.42 -0.08 24.53
C GLU A 426 -7.56 -0.45 23.04
N GLY A 427 -7.09 -1.66 22.65
CA GLY A 427 -7.17 -2.21 21.29
C GLY A 427 -6.07 -1.72 20.35
N TYR A 428 -5.04 -1.03 20.83
CA TYR A 428 -3.93 -0.61 19.96
C TYR A 428 -3.00 -1.80 19.66
N LEU A 429 -2.70 -1.96 18.37
CA LEU A 429 -1.84 -3.00 17.85
C LEU A 429 -0.36 -2.57 17.90
N THR A 430 0.46 -3.33 18.59
CA THR A 430 1.92 -3.24 18.48
C THR A 430 2.39 -4.36 17.57
N LEU A 431 2.97 -4.00 16.42
CA LEU A 431 3.59 -4.96 15.53
C LEU A 431 5.00 -5.27 16.03
N THR A 432 5.28 -6.54 16.24
CA THR A 432 6.64 -6.99 16.57
C THR A 432 7.43 -7.20 15.29
N ASP A 433 6.89 -8.01 14.37
CA ASP A 433 7.50 -8.27 13.07
C ASP A 433 6.58 -9.13 12.18
N ARG A 434 7.06 -9.48 10.99
CA ARG A 434 6.51 -10.60 10.24
C ARG A 434 7.03 -11.93 10.80
N SER A 435 6.21 -12.97 10.81
CA SER A 435 6.58 -14.30 11.33
C SER A 435 7.88 -14.87 10.73
N LYS A 436 8.20 -14.43 9.49
CA LYS A 436 9.43 -14.79 8.76
C LYS A 436 10.61 -13.85 9.02
N ASP A 437 10.36 -12.66 9.55
CA ASP A 437 11.38 -11.61 9.76
C ASP A 437 11.75 -11.45 11.24
N VAL A 438 10.88 -11.96 12.15
CA VAL A 438 11.19 -12.09 13.59
C VAL A 438 12.49 -12.89 13.76
N ILE A 439 13.42 -12.32 14.51
CA ILE A 439 14.72 -12.94 14.77
C ILE A 439 14.57 -13.86 15.98
N LYS A 440 14.81 -15.15 15.78
CA LYS A 440 14.66 -16.19 16.81
C LYS A 440 15.99 -16.43 17.49
N SER A 441 16.23 -15.73 18.59
CA SER A 441 17.51 -15.75 19.30
C SER A 441 17.37 -16.43 20.67
N GLY A 442 18.02 -17.58 20.85
CA GLY A 442 18.03 -18.29 22.14
C GLY A 442 16.66 -18.74 22.66
N GLY A 443 15.69 -18.92 21.77
CA GLY A 443 14.31 -19.26 22.13
C GLY A 443 13.38 -18.07 22.37
N GLU A 444 13.91 -16.86 22.33
CA GLU A 444 13.17 -15.60 22.46
C GLU A 444 13.08 -14.87 21.12
N TRP A 445 12.16 -13.94 21.01
CA TRP A 445 11.91 -13.18 19.79
C TRP A 445 12.48 -11.76 19.89
N ILE A 446 13.27 -11.36 18.89
CA ILE A 446 13.77 -10.00 18.71
C ILE A 446 13.02 -9.34 17.57
N SER A 447 12.46 -8.16 17.83
CA SER A 447 11.82 -7.34 16.81
C SER A 447 12.86 -6.60 15.97
N SER A 448 12.94 -6.94 14.69
CA SER A 448 13.76 -6.19 13.75
C SER A 448 13.27 -4.75 13.57
N ILE A 449 11.95 -4.54 13.63
CA ILE A 449 11.30 -3.22 13.51
C ILE A 449 11.68 -2.29 14.66
N GLU A 450 11.66 -2.78 15.90
CA GLU A 450 12.05 -1.95 17.06
C GLU A 450 13.53 -1.56 17.02
N LEU A 451 14.39 -2.47 16.58
CA LEU A 451 15.81 -2.19 16.38
C LEU A 451 16.04 -1.17 15.25
N GLU A 452 15.34 -1.28 14.13
CA GLU A 452 15.38 -0.32 13.04
C GLU A 452 14.98 1.09 13.51
N ASN A 453 13.84 1.18 14.22
CA ASN A 453 13.35 2.45 14.77
C ASN A 453 14.31 3.04 15.81
N ALA A 454 14.93 2.21 16.63
CA ALA A 454 15.91 2.65 17.61
C ALA A 454 17.20 3.15 16.95
N ALA A 455 17.64 2.52 15.86
CA ALA A 455 18.83 2.92 15.12
C ALA A 455 18.67 4.27 14.41
N LEU A 456 17.46 4.61 13.93
CA LEU A 456 17.17 5.89 13.27
C LEU A 456 17.30 7.13 14.18
N VAL A 457 17.47 6.93 15.50
CA VAL A 457 17.71 8.03 16.45
C VAL A 457 19.21 8.36 16.57
N ALA A 458 20.07 7.46 16.07
CA ALA A 458 21.51 7.67 16.11
C ALA A 458 21.94 8.81 15.17
N PRO A 459 22.98 9.58 15.55
CA PRO A 459 23.54 10.60 14.68
C PRO A 459 23.92 10.01 13.30
N ASP A 460 23.70 10.80 12.26
CA ASP A 460 24.09 10.48 10.87
C ASP A 460 23.44 9.23 10.25
N VAL A 461 22.57 8.51 10.95
CA VAL A 461 21.82 7.39 10.38
C VAL A 461 20.57 7.91 9.65
N THR A 462 20.53 7.73 8.34
CA THR A 462 19.43 8.18 7.46
C THR A 462 18.43 7.06 7.16
N ALA A 463 18.90 5.80 7.14
CA ALA A 463 18.05 4.62 7.02
C ALA A 463 18.66 3.44 7.79
N ALA A 464 17.80 2.54 8.25
CA ALA A 464 18.21 1.35 8.99
C ALA A 464 17.36 0.14 8.60
N ALA A 465 18.01 -1.02 8.49
CA ALA A 465 17.39 -2.31 8.28
C ALA A 465 18.03 -3.34 9.22
N VAL A 466 17.21 -4.24 9.78
CA VAL A 466 17.71 -5.33 10.63
C VAL A 466 17.23 -6.66 10.08
N ILE A 467 18.17 -7.60 9.96
CA ILE A 467 17.91 -8.99 9.55
C ILE A 467 18.46 -9.98 10.57
N GLY A 468 17.74 -11.09 10.76
CA GLY A 468 18.29 -12.26 11.45
C GLY A 468 19.21 -13.02 10.53
N LEU A 469 20.42 -13.31 11.01
CA LEU A 469 21.36 -14.22 10.36
C LEU A 469 21.69 -15.39 11.29
N PRO A 470 22.02 -16.58 10.72
CA PRO A 470 22.38 -17.73 11.50
C PRO A 470 23.56 -17.46 12.45
N HIS A 471 23.45 -17.96 13.69
CA HIS A 471 24.48 -17.85 14.73
C HIS A 471 24.60 -19.15 15.48
N GLU A 472 25.84 -19.70 15.63
CA GLU A 472 26.09 -21.03 16.17
C GLU A 472 25.48 -21.27 17.57
N ARG A 473 25.53 -20.25 18.43
CA ARG A 473 25.08 -20.39 19.83
C ARG A 473 23.60 -20.05 20.01
N TRP A 474 23.05 -19.09 19.23
CA TRP A 474 21.75 -18.46 19.50
C TRP A 474 20.66 -18.83 18.49
N GLY A 475 20.98 -19.59 17.44
CA GLY A 475 20.13 -19.86 16.30
C GLY A 475 20.20 -18.72 15.31
N GLU A 476 19.71 -17.54 15.70
CA GLU A 476 19.83 -16.30 14.91
C GLU A 476 20.31 -15.15 15.78
N ARG A 477 21.00 -14.19 15.17
CA ARG A 477 21.35 -12.91 15.78
C ARG A 477 21.07 -11.77 14.81
N PRO A 478 20.75 -10.54 15.34
CA PRO A 478 20.49 -9.38 14.51
C PRO A 478 21.76 -8.80 13.93
N LEU A 479 21.75 -8.61 12.59
CA LEU A 479 22.68 -7.75 11.87
C LEU A 479 21.97 -6.44 11.56
N LEU A 480 22.53 -5.31 12.01
CA LEU A 480 22.05 -3.97 11.70
C LEU A 480 22.77 -3.45 10.45
N ILE A 481 22.00 -3.05 9.46
CA ILE A 481 22.47 -2.41 8.23
C ILE A 481 22.01 -0.95 8.26
N VAL A 482 22.92 0.01 8.09
CA VAL A 482 22.61 1.44 8.13
C VAL A 482 23.07 2.15 6.86
N GLU A 483 22.28 3.14 6.43
CA GLU A 483 22.74 4.20 5.54
C GLU A 483 23.15 5.41 6.37
N LEU A 484 24.19 6.11 5.95
CA LEU A 484 24.68 7.27 6.64
C LEU A 484 24.49 8.54 5.79
N ALA A 485 24.40 9.67 6.46
CA ALA A 485 24.39 10.97 5.81
C ALA A 485 25.65 11.16 4.95
N ALA A 486 25.54 11.96 3.89
CA ALA A 486 26.63 12.17 2.95
C ALA A 486 27.91 12.68 3.64
N GLY A 487 29.01 11.92 3.48
CA GLY A 487 30.30 12.25 4.09
C GLY A 487 30.47 11.79 5.55
N ALA A 488 29.45 11.22 6.18
CA ALA A 488 29.55 10.66 7.52
C ALA A 488 30.30 9.32 7.53
N THR A 489 30.88 8.98 8.67
CA THR A 489 31.53 7.69 8.94
C THR A 489 30.83 7.00 10.08
N LEU A 490 30.73 5.67 10.02
CA LEU A 490 30.07 4.90 11.06
C LEU A 490 30.79 5.03 12.41
N ASP A 491 30.06 5.52 13.40
CA ASP A 491 30.41 5.38 14.81
C ASP A 491 29.50 4.29 15.43
N ALA A 492 29.95 3.05 15.41
CA ALA A 492 29.19 1.93 15.91
C ALA A 492 28.85 2.07 17.41
N SER A 493 29.71 2.74 18.21
CA SER A 493 29.45 2.99 19.62
C SER A 493 28.27 3.95 19.80
N ALA A 494 28.27 5.06 19.09
CA ALA A 494 27.18 6.03 19.11
C ALA A 494 25.84 5.43 18.66
N VAL A 495 25.85 4.57 17.65
CA VAL A 495 24.64 3.84 17.20
C VAL A 495 24.15 2.88 18.30
N LEU A 496 25.02 2.09 18.89
CA LEU A 496 24.63 1.17 19.98
C LEU A 496 24.16 1.93 21.22
N ASP A 497 24.76 3.07 21.56
CA ASP A 497 24.34 3.88 22.70
C ASP A 497 22.96 4.55 22.46
N ALA A 498 22.62 4.85 21.21
CA ALA A 498 21.29 5.30 20.85
C ALA A 498 20.24 4.18 20.97
N ILE A 499 20.59 2.94 20.62
CA ILE A 499 19.70 1.77 20.68
C ILE A 499 19.51 1.27 22.12
N ARG A 500 20.58 1.21 22.91
CA ARG A 500 20.63 0.61 24.25
C ARG A 500 19.50 1.02 25.22
N PRO A 501 19.10 2.30 25.34
CA PRO A 501 18.04 2.70 26.25
C PRO A 501 16.63 2.36 25.74
N ARG A 502 16.49 1.86 24.51
CA ARG A 502 15.20 1.68 23.82
C ARG A 502 14.78 0.25 23.64
N VAL A 503 15.74 -0.69 23.78
CA VAL A 503 15.49 -2.13 23.62
C VAL A 503 16.10 -2.93 24.75
N ALA A 504 15.69 -4.19 24.92
CA ALA A 504 16.31 -5.09 25.88
C ALA A 504 17.80 -5.31 25.50
N SER A 505 18.67 -5.37 26.49
CA SER A 505 20.14 -5.43 26.28
C SER A 505 20.59 -6.62 25.40
N TRP A 506 19.88 -7.74 25.46
CA TRP A 506 20.15 -8.92 24.66
C TRP A 506 19.65 -8.84 23.21
N TRP A 507 18.90 -7.81 22.86
CA TRP A 507 18.46 -7.51 21.49
C TRP A 507 19.53 -6.78 20.69
N LEU A 508 20.51 -6.15 21.35
CA LEU A 508 21.52 -5.37 20.65
C LEU A 508 22.11 -6.17 19.48
N PRO A 509 22.28 -5.52 18.32
CA PRO A 509 22.88 -6.19 17.18
C PRO A 509 24.33 -6.59 17.49
N ASP A 510 24.71 -7.78 17.02
CA ASP A 510 26.06 -8.29 17.22
C ASP A 510 27.05 -7.59 16.26
N ASP A 511 26.57 -7.14 15.11
CA ASP A 511 27.34 -6.35 14.15
C ASP A 511 26.51 -5.23 13.50
N ILE A 512 27.23 -4.17 13.05
CA ILE A 512 26.66 -3.05 12.29
C ILE A 512 27.46 -2.90 11.00
N VAL A 513 26.77 -2.87 9.86
CA VAL A 513 27.38 -2.67 8.54
C VAL A 513 26.78 -1.43 7.85
N VAL A 514 27.62 -0.72 7.09
CA VAL A 514 27.16 0.40 6.27
C VAL A 514 26.81 -0.10 4.88
N ALA A 515 25.64 0.26 4.40
CA ALA A 515 25.22 0.09 3.01
C ALA A 515 25.21 1.45 2.29
N ASN A 516 25.57 1.46 1.03
CA ASN A 516 25.39 2.65 0.19
C ASN A 516 23.90 2.92 -0.06
N GLU A 517 23.10 1.84 -0.13
CA GLU A 517 21.67 1.87 -0.33
C GLU A 517 21.02 0.61 0.25
N ILE A 518 20.01 0.79 1.09
CA ILE A 518 19.15 -0.29 1.59
C ILE A 518 18.11 -0.61 0.51
N PRO A 519 18.08 -1.86 -0.01
CA PRO A 519 17.17 -2.22 -1.07
C PRO A 519 15.71 -2.13 -0.60
N LEU A 520 14.87 -1.57 -1.47
CA LEU A 520 13.45 -1.48 -1.26
C LEU A 520 12.69 -2.42 -2.21
N THR A 521 11.58 -2.94 -1.74
CA THR A 521 10.62 -3.65 -2.59
C THR A 521 9.95 -2.68 -3.56
N GLY A 522 9.28 -3.21 -4.57
CA GLY A 522 8.50 -2.39 -5.52
C GLY A 522 7.40 -1.52 -4.87
N THR A 523 7.13 -1.70 -3.59
CA THR A 523 6.16 -0.90 -2.80
C THR A 523 6.82 0.07 -1.83
N GLY A 524 8.16 0.22 -1.88
CA GLY A 524 8.90 1.15 -1.02
C GLY A 524 9.21 0.63 0.39
N LYS A 525 9.03 -0.68 0.64
CA LYS A 525 9.40 -1.32 1.91
C LYS A 525 10.81 -1.89 1.83
N ILE A 526 11.51 -2.00 2.96
CA ILE A 526 12.81 -2.67 3.04
C ILE A 526 12.71 -4.11 2.51
N ASP A 527 13.58 -4.47 1.56
CA ASP A 527 13.66 -5.84 1.03
C ASP A 527 14.60 -6.70 1.88
N LYS A 528 14.09 -7.16 3.02
CA LYS A 528 14.84 -8.03 3.93
C LYS A 528 15.24 -9.36 3.30
N LYS A 529 14.49 -9.87 2.31
CA LYS A 529 14.84 -11.08 1.58
C LYS A 529 16.12 -10.89 0.78
N LEU A 530 16.22 -9.79 0.05
CA LEU A 530 17.42 -9.45 -0.71
C LEU A 530 18.61 -9.20 0.22
N LEU A 531 18.38 -8.50 1.35
CA LEU A 531 19.42 -8.28 2.37
C LEU A 531 19.94 -9.61 2.95
N ARG A 532 19.06 -10.57 3.33
CA ARG A 532 19.50 -11.89 3.79
C ARG A 532 20.34 -12.62 2.74
N THR A 533 19.98 -12.52 1.46
CA THR A 533 20.76 -13.11 0.37
C THR A 533 22.13 -12.44 0.24
N ARG A 534 22.16 -11.09 0.31
CA ARG A 534 23.40 -10.30 0.18
C ARG A 534 24.38 -10.56 1.32
N TYR A 535 23.88 -10.76 2.54
CA TYR A 535 24.68 -10.96 3.74
C TYR A 535 24.71 -12.42 4.24
N ALA A 536 24.27 -13.40 3.42
CA ALA A 536 24.24 -14.81 3.81
C ALA A 536 25.60 -15.39 4.25
N GLY A 537 26.72 -14.82 3.77
CA GLY A 537 28.08 -15.19 4.14
C GLY A 537 28.73 -14.27 5.18
N HIS A 538 27.95 -13.48 5.91
CA HIS A 538 28.47 -12.57 6.91
C HIS A 538 29.20 -13.31 8.04
N ALA A 539 30.43 -12.92 8.33
CA ALA A 539 31.21 -13.46 9.45
C ALA A 539 31.09 -12.50 10.64
N TRP A 540 30.61 -12.99 11.75
CA TRP A 540 30.42 -12.21 12.97
C TRP A 540 31.76 -11.72 13.54
N SER A 541 31.88 -10.43 13.87
CA SER A 541 33.12 -9.80 14.34
C SER A 541 33.56 -10.21 15.76
N GLY A 542 32.79 -11.03 16.47
CA GLY A 542 33.02 -11.44 17.86
C GLY A 542 33.06 -12.93 18.12
N THR A 543 33.14 -13.81 17.10
CA THR A 543 33.26 -15.27 17.23
C THR A 543 34.69 -15.73 17.19
#